data_944d92f5f3c165f297e3cbc810ad031c
#
_entry.id   944d92f5f3c165f297e3cbc810ad031c
#
_cell.length_a   1.000
_cell.length_b   1.000
_cell.length_c   1.000
_cell.angle_alpha   90.00
_cell.angle_beta   90.00
_cell.angle_gamma   90.00
#
_symmetry.space_group_name_H-M   'P 1'
#
loop_
_entity.id
_entity.type
_entity.pdbx_description
1 polymer ?
#
loop_
_entity_poly.entity_id
_entity_poly.type
_entity_poly.pdbx_seq_one_letter_code
_entity_poly.pdbx_strand_id
1 'polypeptide(L)'
;FRYALVEKGHLLEMTESFDEIITIPINEIVVTSTTHIPSLEMLEVDTTLVGFPSLDYISSQKTRKRIDQGLIKELGKNEDLNTESLLDLNPDIIIGFAIDNHDKTLKTIKKTGIPLVYNGDWTESSPLAKAEWIKFFAAFYDKDTLANRLFSNIENEYLNAKKIAFNAKSKPTVLSGAMYKDIWYLPQGNSWAAQFIADANGDYLWKETKGTGSHSLSLESVLEKAEHAEIWIGPSYYTNLVQLKKAHAVYQYFDSFKNKKVYSFTNKVGETGGLIYFEL
;
A
#
# COMPACT_ATOMS: atom_id res chain seq x y z
N PHE A 1 14.37 12.26 -5.97
CA PHE A 1 14.92 12.72 -4.68
C PHE A 1 16.20 11.94 -4.36
N ARG A 2 17.15 12.61 -3.65
CA ARG A 2 18.40 12.00 -3.20
C ARG A 2 18.54 12.24 -1.70
N TYR A 3 18.69 11.17 -0.94
CA TYR A 3 18.82 11.21 0.50
C TYR A 3 20.21 10.68 0.90
N ALA A 4 20.88 11.36 1.83
CA ALA A 4 22.10 10.87 2.45
C ALA A 4 21.77 10.31 3.84
N LEU A 5 22.14 9.06 4.08
CA LEU A 5 22.07 8.44 5.40
C LEU A 5 23.46 8.49 6.01
N VAL A 6 23.58 9.11 7.19
CA VAL A 6 24.86 9.36 7.86
C VAL A 6 24.82 8.71 9.24
N GLU A 7 25.74 7.83 9.51
CA GLU A 7 25.87 7.22 10.85
C GLU A 7 26.17 8.29 11.91
N LYS A 8 25.58 8.13 13.06
CA LYS A 8 25.77 9.04 14.20
C LYS A 8 27.24 9.17 14.55
N GLY A 9 27.74 10.42 14.57
CA GLY A 9 29.13 10.73 14.88
C GLY A 9 30.08 10.76 13.68
N HIS A 10 29.63 10.42 12.48
CA HIS A 10 30.39 10.62 11.25
C HIS A 10 30.14 12.01 10.66
N LEU A 11 31.23 12.64 10.16
CA LEU A 11 31.13 13.90 9.40
C LEU A 11 31.04 13.55 7.92
N LEU A 12 30.02 14.09 7.24
CA LEU A 12 29.91 13.98 5.79
C LEU A 12 30.74 15.09 5.15
N GLU A 13 31.82 14.72 4.44
CA GLU A 13 32.48 15.66 3.49
C GLU A 13 31.57 15.73 2.27
N MET A 14 30.77 16.79 2.17
CA MET A 14 29.77 16.94 1.12
C MET A 14 30.41 17.46 -0.15
N THR A 15 30.56 16.59 -1.14
CA THR A 15 30.90 16.96 -2.52
C THR A 15 29.66 17.09 -3.42
N GLU A 16 28.50 16.69 -2.95
CA GLU A 16 27.24 16.65 -3.69
C GLU A 16 26.07 17.23 -2.86
N SER A 17 25.01 17.67 -3.54
CA SER A 17 23.77 18.13 -2.90
C SER A 17 22.78 16.98 -2.74
N PHE A 18 22.12 16.92 -1.58
CA PHE A 18 21.05 16.00 -1.26
C PHE A 18 19.77 16.77 -0.94
N ASP A 19 18.62 16.15 -1.17
CA ASP A 19 17.32 16.71 -0.78
C ASP A 19 17.16 16.71 0.73
N GLU A 20 17.63 15.64 1.42
CA GLU A 20 17.68 15.54 2.87
C GLU A 20 18.93 14.76 3.32
N ILE A 21 19.41 15.08 4.52
CA ILE A 21 20.49 14.37 5.21
C ILE A 21 19.91 13.85 6.52
N ILE A 22 19.99 12.54 6.71
CA ILE A 22 19.34 11.86 7.82
C ILE A 22 20.38 11.13 8.64
N THR A 23 20.42 11.41 9.93
CA THR A 23 21.29 10.68 10.86
C THR A 23 20.67 9.34 11.22
N ILE A 24 21.41 8.25 11.06
CA ILE A 24 20.97 6.88 11.38
C ILE A 24 21.81 6.26 12.50
N PRO A 25 21.27 5.25 13.23
CA PRO A 25 19.87 4.82 13.20
C PRO A 25 18.93 5.87 13.78
N ILE A 26 17.69 5.90 13.25
CA ILE A 26 16.62 6.77 13.76
C ILE A 26 15.94 6.14 14.97
N ASN A 27 15.30 6.96 15.83
CA ASN A 27 14.58 6.52 17.01
C ASN A 27 13.08 6.83 16.94
N GLU A 28 12.69 7.87 16.23
CA GLU A 28 11.31 8.33 16.12
C GLU A 28 10.92 8.60 14.68
N ILE A 29 9.86 7.97 14.24
CA ILE A 29 9.34 8.06 12.87
C ILE A 29 7.86 8.42 12.86
N VAL A 30 7.48 9.23 11.90
CA VAL A 30 6.09 9.41 11.46
C VAL A 30 5.95 8.81 10.08
N VAL A 31 4.92 8.01 9.86
CA VAL A 31 4.57 7.51 8.52
C VAL A 31 3.14 7.93 8.17
N THR A 32 2.83 8.10 6.89
CA THR A 32 1.54 8.64 6.45
C THR A 32 0.67 7.62 5.69
N SER A 33 1.14 6.39 5.56
CA SER A 33 0.36 5.29 4.96
C SER A 33 0.34 4.07 5.86
N THR A 34 -0.83 3.40 5.94
CA THR A 34 -0.97 2.12 6.67
C THR A 34 -0.12 1.03 6.05
N THR A 35 0.20 1.11 4.76
CA THR A 35 1.09 0.16 4.06
C THR A 35 2.54 0.19 4.55
N HIS A 36 2.93 1.23 5.28
CA HIS A 36 4.27 1.32 5.89
C HIS A 36 4.38 0.55 7.22
N ILE A 37 3.25 0.31 7.91
CA ILE A 37 3.19 -0.35 9.22
C ILE A 37 3.80 -1.76 9.20
N PRO A 38 3.46 -2.63 8.23
CA PRO A 38 4.02 -3.98 8.16
C PRO A 38 5.54 -3.99 8.09
N SER A 39 6.16 -3.08 7.34
CA SER A 39 7.62 -3.00 7.27
C SER A 39 8.26 -2.67 8.62
N LEU A 40 7.66 -1.74 9.39
CA LEU A 40 8.13 -1.41 10.74
C LEU A 40 8.00 -2.60 11.69
N GLU A 41 6.87 -3.33 11.62
CA GLU A 41 6.63 -4.50 12.47
C GLU A 41 7.53 -5.67 12.13
N MET A 42 7.73 -5.97 10.84
CA MET A 42 8.60 -7.06 10.38
C MET A 42 10.08 -6.80 10.68
N LEU A 43 10.50 -5.54 10.66
CA LEU A 43 11.85 -5.12 11.03
C LEU A 43 12.04 -5.01 12.56
N GLU A 44 10.97 -5.24 13.34
CA GLU A 44 11.00 -5.13 14.82
C GLU A 44 11.37 -3.71 15.30
N VAL A 45 10.91 -2.70 14.57
CA VAL A 45 11.13 -1.27 14.87
C VAL A 45 9.82 -0.48 15.03
N ASP A 46 8.69 -1.15 15.12
CA ASP A 46 7.37 -0.55 15.30
C ASP A 46 7.25 0.34 16.55
N THR A 47 8.12 0.12 17.54
CA THR A 47 8.19 0.97 18.74
C THR A 47 8.66 2.40 18.45
N THR A 48 9.30 2.64 17.32
CA THR A 48 9.75 3.97 16.90
C THR A 48 8.65 4.82 16.28
N LEU A 49 7.50 4.23 15.91
CA LEU A 49 6.36 4.96 15.38
C LEU A 49 5.74 5.82 16.49
N VAL A 50 5.82 7.16 16.35
CA VAL A 50 5.35 8.12 17.35
C VAL A 50 4.11 8.91 16.92
N GLY A 51 3.80 8.94 15.61
CA GLY A 51 2.64 9.66 15.08
C GLY A 51 2.15 9.10 13.76
N PHE A 52 0.84 9.25 13.51
CA PHE A 52 0.21 8.82 12.26
C PHE A 52 -1.05 9.64 11.99
N PRO A 53 -1.35 10.02 10.74
CA PRO A 53 -2.60 10.68 10.38
C PRO A 53 -3.77 9.67 10.30
N SER A 54 -4.91 10.02 10.90
CA SER A 54 -6.11 9.18 10.89
C SER A 54 -5.86 7.78 11.47
N LEU A 55 -5.55 7.71 12.76
CA LEU A 55 -5.25 6.46 13.49
C LEU A 55 -6.29 5.35 13.27
N ASP A 56 -7.55 5.71 12.97
CA ASP A 56 -8.62 4.75 12.70
C ASP A 56 -8.38 3.89 11.46
N TYR A 57 -7.50 4.30 10.55
CA TYR A 57 -7.17 3.48 9.38
C TYR A 57 -6.20 2.33 9.69
N ILE A 58 -5.52 2.38 10.84
CA ILE A 58 -4.58 1.33 11.23
C ILE A 58 -5.34 0.10 11.73
N SER A 59 -5.14 -1.04 11.07
CA SER A 59 -5.80 -2.32 11.38
C SER A 59 -4.92 -3.31 12.14
N SER A 60 -3.58 -3.10 12.15
CA SER A 60 -2.66 -3.95 12.90
C SER A 60 -2.98 -3.97 14.39
N GLN A 61 -3.24 -5.15 14.94
CA GLN A 61 -3.48 -5.33 16.37
C GLN A 61 -2.29 -4.93 17.24
N LYS A 62 -1.07 -5.10 16.75
CA LYS A 62 0.16 -4.72 17.45
C LYS A 62 0.24 -3.19 17.59
N THR A 63 0.03 -2.49 16.49
CA THR A 63 0.06 -1.02 16.46
C THR A 63 -1.16 -0.43 17.17
N ARG A 64 -2.37 -1.03 17.05
CA ARG A 64 -3.57 -0.61 17.80
C ARG A 64 -3.33 -0.60 19.32
N LYS A 65 -2.71 -1.62 19.89
CA LYS A 65 -2.36 -1.64 21.32
C LYS A 65 -1.50 -0.45 21.74
N ARG A 66 -0.59 0.00 20.88
CA ARG A 66 0.23 1.18 21.15
C ARG A 66 -0.57 2.48 21.07
N ILE A 67 -1.53 2.55 20.14
CA ILE A 67 -2.48 3.67 20.03
C ILE A 67 -3.32 3.76 21.31
N ASP A 68 -3.87 2.65 21.78
CA ASP A 68 -4.70 2.59 23.01
C ASP A 68 -3.91 2.99 24.27
N GLN A 69 -2.60 2.78 24.25
CA GLN A 69 -1.68 3.21 25.29
C GLN A 69 -1.26 4.69 25.18
N GLY A 70 -1.73 5.41 24.15
CA GLY A 70 -1.36 6.80 23.88
C GLY A 70 0.08 7.01 23.41
N LEU A 71 0.74 5.95 22.90
CA LEU A 71 2.13 5.99 22.45
C LEU A 71 2.28 6.45 20.99
N ILE A 72 1.18 6.58 20.26
CA ILE A 72 1.14 7.07 18.87
C ILE A 72 0.19 8.24 18.81
N LYS A 73 0.69 9.41 18.43
CA LYS A 73 -0.08 10.66 18.37
C LYS A 73 -0.94 10.71 17.11
N GLU A 74 -2.20 11.12 17.26
CA GLU A 74 -3.07 11.47 16.14
C GLU A 74 -2.58 12.79 15.50
N LEU A 75 -2.35 12.76 14.18
CA LEU A 75 -1.84 13.90 13.42
C LEU A 75 -2.87 14.52 12.46
N GLY A 76 -4.15 14.23 12.61
CA GLY A 76 -5.21 14.72 11.73
C GLY A 76 -5.33 13.88 10.46
N LYS A 77 -5.57 14.51 9.32
CA LYS A 77 -5.74 13.83 8.03
C LYS A 77 -4.52 14.06 7.13
N ASN A 78 -4.30 13.15 6.17
CA ASN A 78 -3.21 13.32 5.20
C ASN A 78 -3.29 14.63 4.41
N GLU A 79 -4.50 15.10 4.10
CA GLU A 79 -4.72 16.34 3.37
C GLU A 79 -4.59 17.60 4.24
N ASP A 80 -4.66 17.43 5.57
CA ASP A 80 -4.60 18.53 6.57
C ASP A 80 -3.93 18.03 7.85
N LEU A 81 -2.62 17.84 7.76
CA LEU A 81 -1.81 17.30 8.86
C LEU A 81 -1.63 18.38 9.96
N ASN A 82 -1.83 17.99 11.21
CA ASN A 82 -1.63 18.88 12.35
C ASN A 82 -0.13 19.15 12.55
N THR A 83 0.33 20.25 11.95
CA THR A 83 1.75 20.63 11.98
C THR A 83 2.23 21.05 13.37
N GLU A 84 1.36 21.57 14.24
CA GLU A 84 1.71 21.89 15.63
C GLU A 84 2.03 20.60 16.40
N SER A 85 1.15 19.61 16.35
CA SER A 85 1.40 18.30 16.95
C SER A 85 2.64 17.61 16.37
N LEU A 86 2.91 17.81 15.09
CA LEU A 86 4.09 17.26 14.42
C LEU A 86 5.38 17.92 14.91
N LEU A 87 5.37 19.24 15.09
CA LEU A 87 6.50 19.99 15.64
C LEU A 87 6.78 19.62 17.10
N ASP A 88 5.71 19.42 17.89
CA ASP A 88 5.84 18.98 19.29
C ASP A 88 6.44 17.57 19.41
N LEU A 89 6.10 16.66 18.48
CA LEU A 89 6.69 15.34 18.41
C LEU A 89 8.16 15.37 17.98
N ASN A 90 8.51 16.30 17.07
CA ASN A 90 9.84 16.47 16.50
C ASN A 90 10.53 15.15 16.09
N PRO A 91 9.89 14.31 15.25
CA PRO A 91 10.45 13.01 14.87
C PRO A 91 11.74 13.16 14.05
N ASP A 92 12.57 12.14 14.05
CA ASP A 92 13.81 12.12 13.26
C ASP A 92 13.54 12.20 11.76
N ILE A 93 12.46 11.55 11.28
CA ILE A 93 11.99 11.61 9.89
C ILE A 93 10.47 11.46 9.78
N ILE A 94 9.96 11.96 8.65
CA ILE A 94 8.60 11.67 8.18
C ILE A 94 8.71 10.91 6.87
N ILE A 95 8.06 9.74 6.77
CA ILE A 95 7.91 9.04 5.50
C ILE A 95 6.51 9.28 4.95
N GLY A 96 6.46 10.07 3.87
CA GLY A 96 5.25 10.40 3.15
C GLY A 96 5.10 9.61 1.86
N PHE A 97 3.86 9.42 1.42
CA PHE A 97 3.59 9.05 0.04
C PHE A 97 3.04 10.28 -0.70
N ALA A 98 3.47 10.48 -1.93
CA ALA A 98 2.98 11.58 -2.77
C ALA A 98 2.32 11.01 -4.02
N ILE A 99 1.09 11.44 -4.30
CA ILE A 99 0.39 11.10 -5.54
C ILE A 99 0.81 12.05 -6.66
N ASP A 100 1.10 13.31 -6.30
CA ASP A 100 1.62 14.32 -7.21
C ASP A 100 2.52 15.35 -6.49
N ASN A 101 3.20 16.19 -7.27
CA ASN A 101 4.08 17.26 -6.76
C ASN A 101 3.32 18.47 -6.18
N HIS A 102 1.99 18.43 -6.10
CA HIS A 102 1.15 19.54 -5.69
C HIS A 102 0.59 19.39 -4.27
N ASP A 103 0.99 18.34 -3.55
CA ASP A 103 0.55 18.13 -2.18
C ASP A 103 0.98 19.30 -1.28
N LYS A 104 -0.03 20.08 -0.85
CA LYS A 104 0.17 21.26 0.00
C LYS A 104 0.66 20.87 1.39
N THR A 105 0.22 19.72 1.90
CA THR A 105 0.57 19.22 3.22
C THR A 105 2.05 18.88 3.27
N LEU A 106 2.56 18.14 2.29
CA LEU A 106 3.98 17.80 2.21
C LEU A 106 4.87 19.05 2.04
N LYS A 107 4.39 20.06 1.29
CA LYS A 107 5.08 21.36 1.20
C LYS A 107 5.11 22.10 2.54
N THR A 108 4.07 21.96 3.35
CA THR A 108 4.02 22.55 4.69
C THR A 108 4.94 21.81 5.64
N ILE A 109 4.98 20.48 5.60
CA ILE A 109 5.91 19.65 6.37
C ILE A 109 7.35 20.04 6.08
N LYS A 110 7.75 20.18 4.83
CA LYS A 110 9.11 20.65 4.45
C LYS A 110 9.52 21.97 5.12
N LYS A 111 8.59 22.85 5.41
CA LYS A 111 8.87 24.12 6.10
C LYS A 111 9.12 23.95 7.60
N THR A 112 8.78 22.82 8.19
CA THR A 112 9.05 22.55 9.61
C THR A 112 10.52 22.27 9.89
N GLY A 113 11.30 21.93 8.87
CA GLY A 113 12.71 21.51 9.01
C GLY A 113 12.88 20.05 9.42
N ILE A 114 11.78 19.30 9.63
CA ILE A 114 11.83 17.85 9.87
C ILE A 114 12.08 17.17 8.53
N PRO A 115 13.09 16.25 8.41
CA PRO A 115 13.40 15.55 7.18
C PRO A 115 12.18 14.80 6.63
N LEU A 116 11.83 15.06 5.36
CA LEU A 116 10.73 14.43 4.66
C LEU A 116 11.24 13.53 3.54
N VAL A 117 10.95 12.24 3.67
CA VAL A 117 11.35 11.18 2.74
C VAL A 117 10.13 10.61 2.04
N TYR A 118 10.21 10.38 0.74
CA TYR A 118 9.11 9.87 -0.05
C TYR A 118 9.24 8.35 -0.27
N ASN A 119 8.16 7.64 0.03
CA ASN A 119 7.97 6.26 -0.35
C ASN A 119 7.12 6.20 -1.62
N GLY A 120 7.54 5.41 -2.60
CA GLY A 120 6.88 5.25 -3.90
C GLY A 120 6.40 3.83 -4.18
N ASP A 121 6.26 2.98 -3.17
CA ASP A 121 5.92 1.54 -3.28
C ASP A 121 4.66 1.26 -4.10
N TRP A 122 3.69 2.17 -4.06
CA TRP A 122 2.44 2.06 -4.79
C TRP A 122 2.59 2.19 -6.31
N THR A 123 3.70 2.78 -6.79
CA THR A 123 4.00 2.96 -8.22
C THR A 123 4.71 1.76 -8.84
N GLU A 124 5.07 0.77 -8.05
CA GLU A 124 5.79 -0.40 -8.51
C GLU A 124 4.99 -1.21 -9.53
N SER A 125 5.72 -1.85 -10.44
CA SER A 125 5.13 -2.64 -11.52
C SER A 125 4.98 -4.12 -11.17
N SER A 126 5.56 -4.58 -10.07
CA SER A 126 5.47 -5.98 -9.63
C SER A 126 5.28 -6.12 -8.12
N PRO A 127 4.63 -7.21 -7.66
CA PRO A 127 4.45 -7.48 -6.24
C PRO A 127 5.77 -7.61 -5.48
N LEU A 128 6.78 -8.24 -6.07
CA LEU A 128 8.10 -8.39 -5.44
C LEU A 128 8.82 -7.05 -5.32
N ALA A 129 8.74 -6.18 -6.33
CA ALA A 129 9.31 -4.84 -6.23
C ALA A 129 8.64 -4.04 -5.09
N LYS A 130 7.30 -4.18 -4.92
CA LYS A 130 6.60 -3.56 -3.79
C LYS A 130 7.06 -4.14 -2.45
N ALA A 131 7.20 -5.46 -2.32
CA ALA A 131 7.67 -6.10 -1.10
C ALA A 131 9.13 -5.73 -0.76
N GLU A 132 9.96 -5.45 -1.76
CA GLU A 132 11.35 -5.07 -1.57
C GLU A 132 11.52 -3.72 -0.85
N TRP A 133 10.50 -2.88 -0.80
CA TRP A 133 10.52 -1.62 -0.05
C TRP A 133 10.75 -1.80 1.46
N ILE A 134 10.66 -3.01 2.00
CA ILE A 134 11.13 -3.30 3.36
C ILE A 134 12.60 -2.94 3.56
N LYS A 135 13.43 -3.07 2.51
CA LYS A 135 14.87 -2.70 2.55
C LYS A 135 15.05 -1.18 2.65
N PHE A 136 14.14 -0.41 2.04
CA PHE A 136 14.13 1.04 2.18
C PHE A 136 13.93 1.46 3.65
N PHE A 137 12.98 0.85 4.37
CA PHE A 137 12.79 1.11 5.79
C PHE A 137 13.99 0.64 6.63
N ALA A 138 14.55 -0.52 6.30
CA ALA A 138 15.69 -1.10 7.02
C ALA A 138 16.90 -0.19 7.05
N ALA A 139 17.16 0.53 5.96
CA ALA A 139 18.31 1.43 5.83
C ALA A 139 18.32 2.54 6.90
N PHE A 140 17.17 2.95 7.43
CA PHE A 140 17.10 3.93 8.50
C PHE A 140 17.43 3.37 9.90
N TYR A 141 17.52 2.03 10.04
CA TYR A 141 17.65 1.34 11.32
C TYR A 141 18.85 0.41 11.41
N ASP A 142 19.71 0.38 10.41
CA ASP A 142 20.80 -0.61 10.31
C ASP A 142 20.28 -2.06 10.39
N LYS A 143 19.16 -2.32 9.68
CA LYS A 143 18.48 -3.63 9.66
C LYS A 143 18.56 -4.36 8.32
N ASP A 144 19.56 -4.02 7.47
CA ASP A 144 19.70 -4.55 6.12
C ASP A 144 19.77 -6.08 6.08
N THR A 145 20.50 -6.67 7.01
CA THR A 145 20.61 -8.14 7.10
C THR A 145 19.27 -8.80 7.37
N LEU A 146 18.46 -8.24 8.27
CA LEU A 146 17.11 -8.72 8.57
C LEU A 146 16.19 -8.54 7.36
N ALA A 147 16.19 -7.36 6.75
CA ALA A 147 15.36 -7.05 5.59
C ALA A 147 15.67 -7.97 4.41
N ASN A 148 16.94 -8.22 4.11
CA ASN A 148 17.36 -9.12 3.04
C ASN A 148 16.86 -10.56 3.30
N ARG A 149 16.93 -11.04 4.52
CA ARG A 149 16.42 -12.36 4.91
C ARG A 149 14.89 -12.43 4.73
N LEU A 150 14.17 -11.42 5.23
CA LEU A 150 12.71 -11.35 5.12
C LEU A 150 12.27 -11.30 3.66
N PHE A 151 12.89 -10.42 2.86
CA PHE A 151 12.58 -10.32 1.44
C PHE A 151 12.87 -11.63 0.70
N SER A 152 14.01 -12.28 0.95
CA SER A 152 14.33 -13.57 0.31
C SER A 152 13.31 -14.66 0.65
N ASN A 153 12.75 -14.67 1.86
CA ASN A 153 11.70 -15.61 2.22
C ASN A 153 10.40 -15.30 1.44
N ILE A 154 9.99 -14.04 1.39
CA ILE A 154 8.82 -13.59 0.62
C ILE A 154 8.98 -13.95 -0.86
N GLU A 155 10.14 -13.66 -1.44
CA GLU A 155 10.46 -13.96 -2.83
C GLU A 155 10.33 -15.46 -3.12
N ASN A 156 10.92 -16.31 -2.29
CA ASN A 156 10.85 -17.76 -2.46
C ASN A 156 9.43 -18.29 -2.37
N GLU A 157 8.64 -17.84 -1.40
CA GLU A 157 7.24 -18.23 -1.25
C GLU A 157 6.40 -17.76 -2.44
N TYR A 158 6.60 -16.52 -2.88
CA TYR A 158 5.93 -15.95 -4.04
C TYR A 158 6.23 -16.73 -5.33
N LEU A 159 7.51 -17.01 -5.59
CA LEU A 159 7.93 -17.76 -6.79
C LEU A 159 7.40 -19.21 -6.77
N ASN A 160 7.31 -19.84 -5.60
CA ASN A 160 6.69 -21.15 -5.44
C ASN A 160 5.18 -21.09 -5.73
N ALA A 161 4.47 -20.10 -5.22
CA ALA A 161 3.05 -19.91 -5.51
C ALA A 161 2.80 -19.66 -7.00
N LYS A 162 3.60 -18.81 -7.64
CA LYS A 162 3.58 -18.56 -9.09
C LYS A 162 3.80 -19.84 -9.90
N LYS A 163 4.76 -20.68 -9.51
CA LYS A 163 5.03 -21.96 -10.15
C LYS A 163 3.84 -22.93 -10.04
N ILE A 164 3.17 -22.96 -8.89
CA ILE A 164 1.95 -23.76 -8.69
C ILE A 164 0.85 -23.27 -9.63
N ALA A 165 0.62 -21.95 -9.68
CA ALA A 165 -0.39 -21.34 -10.53
C ALA A 165 -0.11 -21.59 -12.02
N PHE A 166 1.14 -21.50 -12.46
CA PHE A 166 1.53 -21.76 -13.85
C PHE A 166 1.18 -23.17 -14.32
N ASN A 167 1.17 -24.15 -13.41
CA ASN A 167 0.79 -25.53 -13.72
C ASN A 167 -0.73 -25.77 -13.72
N ALA A 168 -1.55 -24.75 -13.46
CA ALA A 168 -3.01 -24.87 -13.52
C ALA A 168 -3.49 -25.14 -14.95
N LYS A 169 -4.51 -26.02 -15.08
CA LYS A 169 -5.06 -26.43 -16.38
C LYS A 169 -5.88 -25.36 -17.08
N SER A 170 -6.35 -24.35 -16.34
CA SER A 170 -7.19 -23.28 -16.86
C SER A 170 -6.55 -21.91 -16.60
N LYS A 171 -6.83 -20.97 -17.47
CA LYS A 171 -6.45 -19.58 -17.36
C LYS A 171 -7.72 -18.73 -17.40
N PRO A 172 -8.41 -18.54 -16.25
CA PRO A 172 -9.70 -17.87 -16.22
C PRO A 172 -9.56 -16.39 -16.55
N THR A 173 -10.58 -15.85 -17.20
CA THR A 173 -10.72 -14.40 -17.40
C THR A 173 -11.05 -13.71 -16.08
N VAL A 174 -10.39 -12.58 -15.81
CA VAL A 174 -10.49 -11.88 -14.51
C VAL A 174 -10.95 -10.44 -14.68
N LEU A 175 -12.07 -10.12 -14.04
CA LEU A 175 -12.52 -8.77 -13.73
C LEU A 175 -11.93 -8.36 -12.37
N SER A 176 -11.47 -7.10 -12.25
CA SER A 176 -11.02 -6.53 -10.97
C SER A 176 -11.71 -5.20 -10.67
N GLY A 177 -11.68 -4.83 -9.39
CA GLY A 177 -12.18 -3.53 -8.92
C GLY A 177 -13.70 -3.47 -8.74
N ALA A 178 -14.20 -2.26 -8.53
CA ALA A 178 -15.59 -1.98 -8.32
C ALA A 178 -15.92 -0.51 -8.59
N MET A 179 -17.20 -0.18 -8.56
CA MET A 179 -17.64 1.21 -8.62
C MET A 179 -17.42 1.94 -7.31
N TYR A 180 -16.90 3.15 -7.43
CA TYR A 180 -16.96 4.17 -6.41
C TYR A 180 -17.71 5.37 -6.97
N LYS A 181 -18.84 5.71 -6.39
CA LYS A 181 -19.84 6.61 -7.01
C LYS A 181 -20.26 6.04 -8.38
N ASP A 182 -20.09 6.78 -9.45
CA ASP A 182 -20.51 6.39 -10.81
C ASP A 182 -19.33 5.95 -11.70
N ILE A 183 -18.16 5.74 -11.14
CA ILE A 183 -16.94 5.38 -11.86
C ILE A 183 -16.42 4.02 -11.35
N TRP A 184 -16.10 3.12 -12.30
CA TRP A 184 -15.41 1.88 -12.00
C TRP A 184 -13.90 2.09 -11.96
N TYR A 185 -13.27 1.70 -10.86
CA TYR A 185 -11.82 1.76 -10.70
C TYR A 185 -11.24 0.35 -10.74
N LEU A 186 -10.22 0.18 -11.56
CA LEU A 186 -9.50 -1.08 -11.71
C LEU A 186 -8.00 -0.83 -11.98
N PRO A 187 -7.11 -1.83 -11.73
CA PRO A 187 -5.68 -1.67 -11.96
C PRO A 187 -5.35 -1.46 -13.44
N GLN A 188 -4.42 -0.56 -13.74
CA GLN A 188 -3.82 -0.49 -15.08
C GLN A 188 -2.91 -1.70 -15.32
N GLY A 189 -2.72 -2.06 -16.60
CA GLY A 189 -2.08 -3.32 -17.02
C GLY A 189 -0.61 -3.50 -16.62
N ASN A 190 0.12 -2.40 -16.38
CA ASN A 190 1.51 -2.45 -15.92
C ASN A 190 1.65 -2.34 -14.39
N SER A 191 0.53 -2.37 -13.64
CA SER A 191 0.56 -2.28 -12.18
C SER A 191 0.95 -3.59 -11.51
N TRP A 192 1.46 -3.51 -10.29
CA TRP A 192 1.72 -4.69 -9.45
C TRP A 192 0.47 -5.56 -9.26
N ALA A 193 -0.71 -4.94 -9.17
CA ALA A 193 -1.97 -5.67 -9.03
C ALA A 193 -2.34 -6.47 -10.29
N ALA A 194 -2.11 -5.91 -11.49
CA ALA A 194 -2.29 -6.63 -12.75
C ALA A 194 -1.26 -7.77 -12.89
N GLN A 195 -0.02 -7.54 -12.45
CA GLN A 195 1.02 -8.57 -12.43
C GLN A 195 0.67 -9.71 -11.46
N PHE A 196 0.07 -9.41 -10.29
CA PHE A 196 -0.44 -10.44 -9.37
C PHE A 196 -1.43 -11.38 -10.06
N ILE A 197 -2.38 -10.81 -10.81
CA ILE A 197 -3.38 -11.61 -11.57
C ILE A 197 -2.69 -12.49 -12.60
N ALA A 198 -1.72 -11.94 -13.34
CA ALA A 198 -0.98 -12.67 -14.34
C ALA A 198 -0.15 -13.82 -13.72
N ASP A 199 0.52 -13.57 -12.59
CA ASP A 199 1.33 -14.56 -11.89
C ASP A 199 0.48 -15.65 -11.23
N ALA A 200 -0.78 -15.35 -10.89
CA ALA A 200 -1.78 -16.33 -10.48
C ALA A 200 -2.39 -17.11 -11.66
N ASN A 201 -1.83 -17.01 -12.88
CA ASN A 201 -2.34 -17.58 -14.11
C ASN A 201 -3.75 -17.10 -14.50
N GLY A 202 -4.14 -15.88 -14.09
CA GLY A 202 -5.37 -15.24 -14.54
C GLY A 202 -5.18 -14.48 -15.85
N ASP A 203 -6.23 -14.41 -16.66
CA ASP A 203 -6.29 -13.57 -17.87
C ASP A 203 -7.00 -12.25 -17.54
N TYR A 204 -6.21 -11.26 -17.10
CA TYR A 204 -6.75 -9.96 -16.75
C TYR A 204 -7.28 -9.20 -17.96
N LEU A 205 -8.54 -8.78 -17.93
CA LEU A 205 -9.21 -8.21 -19.11
C LEU A 205 -8.62 -6.85 -19.54
N TRP A 206 -7.94 -6.12 -18.67
CA TRP A 206 -7.29 -4.83 -18.99
C TRP A 206 -5.76 -4.88 -18.94
N LYS A 207 -5.18 -6.06 -19.12
CA LYS A 207 -3.71 -6.27 -19.13
C LYS A 207 -2.95 -5.44 -20.17
N GLU A 208 -3.61 -5.00 -21.25
CA GLU A 208 -2.99 -4.21 -22.33
C GLU A 208 -2.99 -2.69 -22.04
N THR A 209 -3.62 -2.24 -20.96
CA THR A 209 -3.61 -0.82 -20.59
C THR A 209 -2.25 -0.43 -20.03
N LYS A 210 -1.80 0.77 -20.36
CA LYS A 210 -0.50 1.29 -19.92
C LYS A 210 -0.65 2.08 -18.63
N GLY A 211 0.35 1.98 -17.75
CA GLY A 211 0.43 2.67 -16.48
C GLY A 211 0.37 1.73 -15.29
N THR A 212 0.79 2.21 -14.13
CA THR A 212 0.90 1.46 -12.87
C THR A 212 -0.19 1.83 -11.86
N GLY A 213 -0.99 2.86 -12.16
CA GLY A 213 -2.04 3.38 -11.28
C GLY A 213 -3.40 2.71 -11.51
N SER A 214 -4.44 3.46 -11.22
CA SER A 214 -5.84 3.08 -11.39
C SER A 214 -6.38 3.55 -12.74
N HIS A 215 -7.16 2.70 -13.41
CA HIS A 215 -7.89 3.03 -14.62
C HIS A 215 -9.35 3.29 -14.27
N SER A 216 -9.90 4.41 -14.77
CA SER A 216 -11.26 4.84 -14.51
C SER A 216 -12.13 4.58 -15.74
N LEU A 217 -13.24 3.87 -15.55
CA LEU A 217 -14.14 3.47 -16.64
C LEU A 217 -15.61 3.70 -16.27
N SER A 218 -16.48 3.87 -17.27
CA SER A 218 -17.91 3.80 -17.05
C SER A 218 -18.35 2.34 -16.80
N LEU A 219 -19.48 2.18 -16.12
CA LEU A 219 -20.07 0.86 -15.88
C LEU A 219 -20.38 0.14 -17.19
N GLU A 220 -20.89 0.87 -18.20
CA GLU A 220 -21.24 0.32 -19.51
C GLU A 220 -20.01 -0.28 -20.20
N SER A 221 -18.89 0.44 -20.19
CA SER A 221 -17.63 -0.05 -20.78
C SER A 221 -17.11 -1.29 -20.06
N VAL A 222 -17.30 -1.39 -18.74
CA VAL A 222 -16.92 -2.57 -17.97
C VAL A 222 -17.86 -3.74 -18.27
N LEU A 223 -19.16 -3.49 -18.32
CA LEU A 223 -20.14 -4.53 -18.61
C LEU A 223 -19.93 -5.11 -20.02
N GLU A 224 -19.76 -4.25 -21.03
CA GLU A 224 -19.48 -4.68 -22.40
C GLU A 224 -18.28 -5.64 -22.49
N LYS A 225 -17.21 -5.36 -21.74
CA LYS A 225 -15.98 -6.13 -21.81
C LYS A 225 -15.94 -7.33 -20.87
N ALA A 226 -16.60 -7.23 -19.70
CA ALA A 226 -16.42 -8.16 -18.60
C ALA A 226 -17.69 -8.89 -18.16
N GLU A 227 -18.83 -8.75 -18.85
CA GLU A 227 -20.06 -9.48 -18.51
C GLU A 227 -19.79 -10.99 -18.33
N HIS A 228 -18.97 -11.57 -19.22
CA HIS A 228 -18.65 -12.99 -19.24
C HIS A 228 -17.34 -13.34 -18.51
N ALA A 229 -16.78 -12.44 -17.70
CA ALA A 229 -15.61 -12.75 -16.90
C ALA A 229 -15.89 -13.91 -15.93
N GLU A 230 -14.98 -14.89 -15.90
CA GLU A 230 -15.14 -16.08 -15.07
C GLU A 230 -14.94 -15.82 -13.59
N ILE A 231 -14.03 -14.89 -13.26
CA ILE A 231 -13.66 -14.51 -11.89
C ILE A 231 -13.73 -13.00 -11.73
N TRP A 232 -14.24 -12.56 -10.59
CA TRP A 232 -14.21 -11.16 -10.17
C TRP A 232 -13.47 -11.04 -8.83
N ILE A 233 -12.42 -10.22 -8.78
CA ILE A 233 -11.61 -9.98 -7.57
C ILE A 233 -11.69 -8.53 -7.11
N GLY A 234 -11.65 -8.33 -5.79
CA GLY A 234 -11.60 -7.01 -5.18
C GLY A 234 -12.83 -6.14 -5.40
N PRO A 235 -14.06 -6.65 -5.19
CA PRO A 235 -15.29 -5.89 -5.39
C PRO A 235 -15.54 -4.88 -4.24
N SER A 236 -14.54 -4.07 -3.88
CA SER A 236 -14.63 -3.09 -2.80
C SER A 236 -14.85 -3.73 -1.40
N TYR A 237 -15.56 -3.05 -0.51
CA TYR A 237 -15.76 -3.41 0.91
C TYR A 237 -16.93 -4.35 1.16
N TYR A 238 -17.52 -4.93 0.12
CA TYR A 238 -18.66 -5.84 0.28
C TYR A 238 -18.22 -7.20 0.81
N THR A 239 -18.91 -7.68 1.83
CA THR A 239 -18.59 -8.95 2.50
C THR A 239 -19.38 -10.14 1.95
N ASN A 240 -20.41 -9.89 1.15
CA ASN A 240 -21.23 -10.92 0.53
C ASN A 240 -21.96 -10.41 -0.74
N LEU A 241 -22.44 -11.35 -1.55
CA LEU A 241 -23.14 -11.05 -2.79
C LEU A 241 -24.45 -10.28 -2.63
N VAL A 242 -25.12 -10.41 -1.49
CA VAL A 242 -26.39 -9.70 -1.21
C VAL A 242 -26.11 -8.20 -1.07
N GLN A 243 -25.08 -7.82 -0.31
CA GLN A 243 -24.65 -6.44 -0.18
C GLN A 243 -24.18 -5.87 -1.53
N LEU A 244 -23.41 -6.64 -2.28
CA LEU A 244 -22.91 -6.26 -3.61
C LEU A 244 -24.09 -5.96 -4.56
N LYS A 245 -25.08 -6.86 -4.64
CA LYS A 245 -26.29 -6.66 -5.44
C LYS A 245 -27.11 -5.46 -4.98
N LYS A 246 -27.22 -5.22 -3.66
CA LYS A 246 -27.96 -4.08 -3.09
C LYS A 246 -27.29 -2.76 -3.45
N ALA A 247 -25.97 -2.72 -3.52
CA ALA A 247 -25.23 -1.52 -3.89
C ALA A 247 -25.46 -1.14 -5.35
N HIS A 248 -25.39 -2.10 -6.28
CA HIS A 248 -25.69 -1.90 -7.70
C HIS A 248 -26.35 -3.14 -8.29
N ALA A 249 -27.62 -3.01 -8.67
CA ALA A 249 -28.40 -4.13 -9.23
C ALA A 249 -27.76 -4.74 -10.48
N VAL A 250 -27.00 -3.95 -11.24
CA VAL A 250 -26.30 -4.38 -12.47
C VAL A 250 -25.25 -5.46 -12.21
N TYR A 251 -24.66 -5.52 -11.03
CA TYR A 251 -23.63 -6.51 -10.70
C TYR A 251 -24.09 -7.96 -10.85
N GLN A 252 -25.42 -8.21 -10.72
CA GLN A 252 -26.00 -9.55 -10.92
C GLN A 252 -25.89 -10.06 -12.37
N TYR A 253 -25.60 -9.20 -13.35
CA TYR A 253 -25.49 -9.59 -14.75
C TYR A 253 -24.12 -10.18 -15.10
N PHE A 254 -23.08 -9.89 -14.31
CA PHE A 254 -21.78 -10.52 -14.51
C PHE A 254 -21.84 -12.03 -14.25
N ASP A 255 -21.25 -12.82 -15.13
CA ASP A 255 -21.22 -14.29 -15.00
C ASP A 255 -20.46 -14.73 -13.75
N SER A 256 -19.41 -14.04 -13.37
CA SER A 256 -18.70 -14.26 -12.10
C SER A 256 -19.62 -14.10 -10.88
N PHE A 257 -20.56 -13.16 -10.92
CA PHE A 257 -21.56 -12.99 -9.86
C PHE A 257 -22.58 -14.15 -9.86
N LYS A 258 -23.16 -14.48 -11.02
CA LYS A 258 -24.11 -15.59 -11.19
C LYS A 258 -23.51 -16.92 -10.72
N ASN A 259 -22.24 -17.14 -11.05
CA ASN A 259 -21.51 -18.38 -10.71
C ASN A 259 -20.87 -18.34 -9.31
N LYS A 260 -21.08 -17.29 -8.52
CA LYS A 260 -20.51 -17.10 -7.17
C LYS A 260 -18.97 -17.15 -7.13
N LYS A 261 -18.32 -16.73 -8.21
CA LYS A 261 -16.86 -16.63 -8.34
C LYS A 261 -16.38 -15.20 -8.14
N VAL A 262 -16.87 -14.58 -7.06
CA VAL A 262 -16.49 -13.22 -6.63
C VAL A 262 -15.69 -13.32 -5.34
N TYR A 263 -14.49 -12.77 -5.33
CA TYR A 263 -13.54 -12.85 -4.22
C TYR A 263 -13.19 -11.47 -3.71
N SER A 264 -13.45 -11.23 -2.43
CA SER A 264 -13.24 -9.96 -1.75
C SER A 264 -12.01 -10.06 -0.82
N PHE A 265 -11.39 -8.91 -0.55
CA PHE A 265 -10.34 -8.77 0.47
C PHE A 265 -10.91 -8.53 1.89
N THR A 266 -12.23 -8.50 2.04
CA THR A 266 -12.93 -8.15 3.29
C THR A 266 -13.08 -9.31 4.27
N ASN A 267 -12.43 -10.45 4.03
CA ASN A 267 -12.47 -11.60 4.92
C ASN A 267 -11.86 -11.32 6.30
N LYS A 268 -10.90 -10.41 6.35
CA LYS A 268 -10.29 -9.93 7.58
C LYS A 268 -10.31 -8.40 7.58
N VAL A 269 -10.94 -7.84 8.59
CA VAL A 269 -10.96 -6.40 8.86
C VAL A 269 -10.44 -6.13 10.26
N GLY A 270 -9.77 -4.99 10.44
CA GLY A 270 -9.37 -4.51 11.75
C GLY A 270 -10.56 -4.04 12.58
N GLU A 271 -10.34 -3.72 13.83
CA GLU A 271 -11.36 -3.27 14.78
C GLU A 271 -12.12 -2.01 14.30
N THR A 272 -11.44 -1.15 13.56
CA THR A 272 -12.00 0.09 12.98
C THR A 272 -12.56 -0.09 11.58
N GLY A 273 -12.57 -1.32 11.04
CA GLY A 273 -13.12 -1.65 9.72
C GLY A 273 -12.13 -1.52 8.56
N GLY A 274 -10.87 -1.20 8.79
CA GLY A 274 -9.81 -1.19 7.77
C GLY A 274 -9.53 -2.59 7.22
N LEU A 275 -9.14 -2.66 5.94
CA LEU A 275 -8.81 -3.94 5.30
C LEU A 275 -7.38 -4.37 5.67
N ILE A 276 -7.26 -5.46 6.42
CA ILE A 276 -5.95 -6.03 6.81
C ILE A 276 -5.11 -6.40 5.58
N TYR A 277 -5.74 -6.71 4.45
CA TYR A 277 -5.03 -6.99 3.19
C TYR A 277 -4.01 -5.92 2.78
N PHE A 278 -4.25 -4.66 3.10
CA PHE A 278 -3.32 -3.57 2.77
C PHE A 278 -2.19 -3.40 3.80
N GLU A 279 -2.26 -4.14 4.92
CA GLU A 279 -1.29 -4.13 6.01
C GLU A 279 -0.62 -5.52 6.18
N LEU A 280 -0.53 -6.31 5.10
CA LEU A 280 0.11 -7.63 5.08
C LEU A 280 1.37 -7.59 4.22
#